data_dc08ec170d8180a6de877010e60fc0ae
#
_entry.id   dc08ec170d8180a6de877010e60fc0ae
#
_cell.length_a   1.000
_cell.length_b   1.000
_cell.length_c   1.000
_cell.angle_alpha   90.00
_cell.angle_beta   90.00
_cell.angle_gamma   90.00
#
_symmetry.space_group_name_H-M   'P 1'
#
loop_
_entity.id
_entity.type
_entity.pdbx_description
1 polymer ?
#
loop_
_entity_poly.entity_id
_entity_poly.type
_entity_poly.pdbx_seq_one_letter_code
_entity_poly.pdbx_strand_id
1 'polypeptide(L)'
;MGATASNKLKVNIVGNTNNVSIWQARNPTTGLQDASESGGHYIGLNINGNTNTLSLKQSNDGGSSSGHFSYIDISGNGNNGTLKQTGNGEKTFFGIVNGNAN
;
A
#
# COMPACT_ATOMS: atom_id res chain seq x y z
N MET A 1 -20.86 -5.45 -7.49
CA MET A 1 -20.52 -4.24 -8.19
C MET A 1 -19.09 -3.80 -7.85
N GLY A 2 -18.28 -3.64 -8.81
CA GLY A 2 -16.93 -3.18 -8.60
C GLY A 2 -16.84 -1.69 -8.31
N ALA A 3 -15.66 -1.25 -7.96
CA ALA A 3 -15.38 0.16 -7.78
C ALA A 3 -15.54 0.92 -9.08
N THR A 4 -15.98 2.16 -8.98
CA THR A 4 -16.13 3.03 -10.16
C THR A 4 -14.83 3.70 -10.54
N ALA A 5 -13.86 3.76 -9.61
CA ALA A 5 -12.55 4.34 -9.85
C ALA A 5 -11.48 3.25 -9.86
N SER A 6 -10.45 3.45 -10.66
CA SER A 6 -9.36 2.49 -10.80
C SER A 6 -8.36 2.63 -9.67
N ASN A 7 -7.90 1.52 -9.15
CA ASN A 7 -6.77 1.50 -8.25
C ASN A 7 -5.48 1.64 -9.07
N LYS A 8 -4.49 2.32 -8.51
CA LYS A 8 -3.21 2.52 -9.16
C LYS A 8 -2.08 2.06 -8.27
N LEU A 9 -1.12 1.41 -8.90
CA LEU A 9 0.06 0.91 -8.21
C LEU A 9 1.28 1.20 -9.07
N LYS A 10 2.25 1.88 -8.48
CA LYS A 10 3.53 2.13 -9.12
C LYS A 10 4.62 1.62 -8.20
N VAL A 11 5.36 0.61 -8.65
CA VAL A 11 6.39 -0.05 -7.83
C VAL A 11 7.69 -0.07 -8.59
N ASN A 12 8.75 0.38 -7.90
CA ASN A 12 10.11 0.27 -8.40
C ASN A 12 10.96 -0.33 -7.29
N ILE A 13 11.51 -1.51 -7.53
CA ILE A 13 12.34 -2.21 -6.56
C ILE A 13 13.69 -2.53 -7.18
N VAL A 14 14.73 -2.02 -6.56
CA VAL A 14 16.11 -2.30 -6.95
C VAL A 14 16.79 -2.99 -5.77
N GLY A 15 17.27 -4.20 -6.00
CA GLY A 15 17.91 -4.98 -4.96
C GLY A 15 17.34 -6.40 -4.88
N ASN A 16 17.85 -7.17 -3.95
CA ASN A 16 17.56 -8.59 -3.84
C ASN A 16 16.76 -8.92 -2.58
N THR A 17 15.98 -9.99 -2.68
CA THR A 17 15.27 -10.56 -1.53
C THR A 17 14.33 -9.60 -0.81
N ASN A 18 13.82 -8.60 -1.51
CA ASN A 18 12.79 -7.76 -0.95
C ASN A 18 11.45 -8.51 -0.98
N ASN A 19 10.69 -8.39 0.09
CA ASN A 19 9.39 -9.04 0.22
C ASN A 19 8.32 -7.96 0.40
N VAL A 20 7.44 -7.84 -0.59
CA VAL A 20 6.43 -6.79 -0.60
C VAL A 20 5.07 -7.41 -0.83
N SER A 21 4.13 -7.08 0.04
CA SER A 21 2.75 -7.51 -0.05
C SER A 21 1.85 -6.27 -0.13
N ILE A 22 1.04 -6.18 -1.18
CA ILE A 22 0.19 -5.01 -1.41
C ILE A 22 -1.24 -5.46 -1.68
N TRP A 23 -2.18 -4.93 -0.91
CA TRP A 23 -3.60 -5.19 -1.08
C TRP A 23 -4.33 -3.86 -1.25
N GLN A 24 -5.04 -3.70 -2.35
CA GLN A 24 -5.85 -2.51 -2.62
C GLN A 24 -7.29 -2.92 -2.85
N ALA A 25 -8.23 -2.20 -2.24
CA ALA A 25 -9.66 -2.46 -2.35
C ALA A 25 -10.02 -3.89 -1.95
N ARG A 26 -9.32 -4.41 -0.96
CA ARG A 26 -9.58 -5.74 -0.40
C ARG A 26 -9.76 -5.62 1.09
N ASN A 27 -10.47 -6.57 1.65
CA ASN A 27 -10.58 -6.65 3.10
C ASN A 27 -9.18 -6.84 3.69
N PRO A 28 -8.72 -5.92 4.56
CA PRO A 28 -7.34 -5.98 5.05
C PRO A 28 -7.08 -7.14 6.01
N THR A 29 -8.11 -7.81 6.48
CA THR A 29 -7.97 -8.96 7.37
C THR A 29 -7.97 -10.27 6.58
N THR A 30 -8.89 -10.42 5.65
CA THR A 30 -9.05 -11.68 4.90
C THR A 30 -8.31 -11.70 3.58
N GLY A 31 -7.96 -10.56 3.05
CA GLY A 31 -7.35 -10.45 1.73
C GLY A 31 -8.31 -10.64 0.57
N LEU A 32 -9.58 -10.82 0.84
CA LEU A 32 -10.58 -11.05 -0.19
C LEU A 32 -11.18 -9.75 -0.68
N GLN A 33 -11.60 -9.76 -1.94
CA GLN A 33 -12.30 -8.62 -2.52
C GLN A 33 -13.63 -8.42 -1.81
N ASP A 34 -13.86 -7.22 -1.33
CA ASP A 34 -15.12 -6.86 -0.71
C ASP A 34 -15.98 -6.11 -1.72
N ALA A 35 -17.18 -6.59 -1.96
CA ALA A 35 -18.08 -6.00 -2.95
C ALA A 35 -18.52 -4.58 -2.59
N SER A 36 -18.45 -4.21 -1.32
CA SER A 36 -18.80 -2.86 -0.89
C SER A 36 -17.64 -1.87 -1.01
N GLU A 37 -16.45 -2.34 -1.33
CA GLU A 37 -15.27 -1.50 -1.46
C GLU A 37 -15.34 -0.63 -2.70
N SER A 38 -14.86 0.59 -2.59
CA SER A 38 -14.65 1.46 -3.73
C SER A 38 -13.16 1.52 -4.08
N GLY A 39 -12.88 1.91 -5.31
CA GLY A 39 -11.51 1.99 -5.79
C GLY A 39 -10.91 3.38 -5.64
N GLY A 40 -9.96 3.69 -6.52
CA GLY A 40 -9.30 4.98 -6.53
C GLY A 40 -8.11 5.08 -5.60
N HIS A 41 -7.67 3.98 -5.05
CA HIS A 41 -6.48 3.95 -4.22
C HIS A 41 -5.22 4.12 -5.05
N TYR A 42 -4.21 4.73 -4.46
CA TYR A 42 -2.90 4.88 -5.08
C TYR A 42 -1.80 4.45 -4.11
N ILE A 43 -0.89 3.62 -4.60
CA ILE A 43 0.35 3.30 -3.91
C ILE A 43 1.51 3.55 -4.85
N GLY A 44 2.43 4.42 -4.43
CA GLY A 44 3.72 4.57 -5.05
C GLY A 44 4.79 4.03 -4.11
N LEU A 45 5.58 3.08 -4.60
CA LEU A 45 6.59 2.43 -3.77
C LEU A 45 7.91 2.40 -4.52
N ASN A 46 8.95 2.90 -3.86
CA ASN A 46 10.31 2.85 -4.39
C ASN A 46 11.21 2.24 -3.32
N ILE A 47 11.86 1.14 -3.65
CA ILE A 47 12.79 0.46 -2.74
C ILE A 47 14.14 0.34 -3.43
N ASN A 48 15.17 0.81 -2.73
CA ASN A 48 16.56 0.65 -3.17
C ASN A 48 17.35 0.01 -2.02
N GLY A 49 17.58 -1.29 -2.14
CA GLY A 49 18.26 -2.06 -1.08
C GLY A 49 17.80 -3.50 -1.05
N ASN A 50 18.27 -4.23 -0.07
CA ASN A 50 18.04 -5.67 0.02
C ASN A 50 17.29 -6.06 1.28
N THR A 51 16.56 -7.17 1.21
CA THR A 51 15.91 -7.79 2.37
C THR A 51 14.92 -6.90 3.10
N ASN A 52 14.34 -5.93 2.42
CA ASN A 52 13.27 -5.13 3.00
C ASN A 52 11.95 -5.90 2.95
N THR A 53 11.15 -5.75 4.00
CA THR A 53 9.86 -6.42 4.10
C THR A 53 8.78 -5.36 4.32
N LEU A 54 7.78 -5.33 3.42
CA LEU A 54 6.69 -4.37 3.53
C LEU A 54 5.34 -5.05 3.36
N SER A 55 4.39 -4.56 4.11
CA SER A 55 2.99 -4.93 3.96
C SER A 55 2.14 -3.66 3.86
N LEU A 56 1.48 -3.46 2.72
CA LEU A 56 0.71 -2.27 2.44
C LEU A 56 -0.72 -2.68 2.13
N LYS A 57 -1.67 -2.09 2.85
CA LYS A 57 -3.09 -2.41 2.68
C LYS A 57 -3.90 -1.13 2.60
N GLN A 58 -4.75 -1.03 1.58
CA GLN A 58 -5.66 0.09 1.41
C GLN A 58 -7.06 -0.44 1.14
N SER A 59 -8.01 -0.01 1.93
CA SER A 59 -9.41 -0.36 1.71
C SER A 59 -10.32 0.74 2.22
N ASN A 60 -11.48 0.89 1.60
CA ASN A 60 -12.54 1.78 2.06
C ASN A 60 -13.68 0.97 2.64
N ASP A 61 -14.34 1.53 3.61
CA ASP A 61 -15.54 0.96 4.19
C ASP A 61 -16.76 1.46 3.44
N GLY A 62 -17.56 0.50 2.99
CA GLY A 62 -18.96 0.78 2.72
C GLY A 62 -19.27 1.84 1.69
N GLY A 63 -18.60 1.89 0.59
CA GLY A 63 -19.05 2.69 -0.53
C GLY A 63 -18.52 4.11 -0.60
N SER A 64 -17.48 4.43 0.13
CA SER A 64 -16.79 5.69 -0.07
C SER A 64 -16.22 5.75 -1.48
N SER A 65 -16.35 6.90 -2.12
CA SER A 65 -15.76 7.12 -3.44
C SER A 65 -14.34 7.66 -3.38
N SER A 66 -13.84 8.00 -2.21
CA SER A 66 -12.51 8.56 -2.05
C SER A 66 -11.50 7.45 -1.81
N GLY A 67 -10.46 7.43 -2.61
CA GLY A 67 -9.37 6.47 -2.44
C GLY A 67 -8.30 6.98 -1.49
N HIS A 68 -7.51 6.07 -0.96
CA HIS A 68 -6.36 6.42 -0.15
C HIS A 68 -5.14 6.62 -1.02
N PHE A 69 -4.23 7.45 -0.55
CA PHE A 69 -2.98 7.74 -1.23
C PHE A 69 -1.81 7.39 -0.31
N SER A 70 -0.84 6.64 -0.81
CA SER A 70 0.41 6.45 -0.10
C SER A 70 1.59 6.49 -1.05
N TYR A 71 2.68 7.07 -0.59
CA TYR A 71 3.95 7.07 -1.27
C TYR A 71 5.03 6.71 -0.26
N ILE A 72 5.82 5.69 -0.59
CA ILE A 72 6.86 5.18 0.32
C ILE A 72 8.16 5.05 -0.46
N ASP A 73 9.22 5.63 0.09
CA ASP A 73 10.55 5.56 -0.48
C ASP A 73 11.49 4.98 0.56
N ILE A 74 12.09 3.84 0.27
CA ILE A 74 12.98 3.13 1.19
C ILE A 74 14.34 2.98 0.55
N SER A 75 15.34 3.44 1.27
CA SER A 75 16.76 3.31 0.91
C SER A 75 17.48 2.62 2.04
N GLY A 76 17.99 1.43 1.81
CA GLY A 76 18.69 0.67 2.83
C GLY A 76 18.27 -0.79 2.86
N ASN A 77 18.79 -1.52 3.83
CA ASN A 77 18.60 -2.97 3.91
C ASN A 77 17.89 -3.39 5.18
N GLY A 78 17.12 -4.47 5.08
CA GLY A 78 16.51 -5.09 6.24
C GLY A 78 15.44 -4.27 6.93
N ASN A 79 14.85 -3.31 6.24
CA ASN A 79 13.77 -2.51 6.82
C ASN A 79 12.47 -3.31 6.82
N ASN A 80 11.66 -3.11 7.84
CA ASN A 80 10.39 -3.83 7.99
C ASN A 80 9.29 -2.82 8.29
N GLY A 81 8.30 -2.75 7.42
CA GLY A 81 7.24 -1.77 7.56
C GLY A 81 5.86 -2.36 7.27
N THR A 82 4.88 -1.80 7.94
CA THR A 82 3.47 -2.14 7.73
C THR A 82 2.67 -0.85 7.67
N LEU A 83 1.86 -0.72 6.62
CA LEU A 83 0.93 0.39 6.48
C LEU A 83 -0.45 -0.15 6.19
N LYS A 84 -1.42 0.35 6.92
CA LYS A 84 -2.82 -0.01 6.73
C LYS A 84 -3.65 1.27 6.71
N GLN A 85 -4.32 1.51 5.60
CA GLN A 85 -5.24 2.64 5.45
C GLN A 85 -6.63 2.08 5.19
N THR A 86 -7.54 2.33 6.13
CA THR A 86 -8.89 1.79 6.06
C THR A 86 -9.90 2.86 6.47
N GLY A 87 -11.17 2.60 6.18
CA GLY A 87 -12.26 3.46 6.57
C GLY A 87 -12.69 4.38 5.45
N ASN A 88 -13.70 5.18 5.74
CA ASN A 88 -14.24 6.13 4.79
C ASN A 88 -13.39 7.39 4.73
N GLY A 89 -13.37 8.00 3.55
CA GLY A 89 -12.63 9.23 3.34
C GLY A 89 -11.19 8.98 2.94
N GLU A 90 -10.62 9.94 2.29
CA GLU A 90 -9.26 9.87 1.79
C GLU A 90 -8.24 9.98 2.92
N LYS A 91 -7.30 9.06 2.94
CA LYS A 91 -6.17 9.12 3.86
C LYS A 91 -4.88 9.18 3.06
N THR A 92 -3.99 10.05 3.46
CA THR A 92 -2.73 10.27 2.77
C THR A 92 -1.58 9.87 3.68
N PHE A 93 -0.66 9.09 3.15
CA PHE A 93 0.58 8.73 3.83
C PHE A 93 1.76 9.00 2.90
N PHE A 94 2.76 9.66 3.44
CA PHE A 94 4.03 9.89 2.74
C PHE A 94 5.16 9.50 3.69
N GLY A 95 5.96 8.52 3.30
CA GLY A 95 7.02 8.01 4.16
C GLY A 95 8.34 7.86 3.43
N ILE A 96 9.40 8.27 4.08
CA ILE A 96 10.77 8.09 3.60
C ILE A 96 11.55 7.38 4.69
N VAL A 97 12.16 6.25 4.33
CA VAL A 97 13.02 5.48 5.22
C VAL A 97 14.40 5.44 4.61
N ASN A 98 15.38 5.96 5.35
CA ASN A 98 16.76 5.97 4.91
C ASN A 98 17.62 5.38 6.02
N GLY A 99 18.09 4.18 5.81
CA GLY A 99 18.88 3.46 6.79
C GLY A 99 18.54 1.98 6.79
N ASN A 100 19.14 1.25 7.74
CA ASN A 100 19.03 -0.20 7.79
C ASN A 100 18.24 -0.66 9.00
N ALA A 101 17.53 -1.76 8.84
CA ALA A 101 16.86 -2.46 9.95
C ALA A 101 15.88 -1.59 10.75
N ASN A 102 15.19 -0.69 10.06
CA ASN A 102 14.14 0.11 10.67
C ASN A 102 12.82 -0.62 10.70
#